data_e64f5ddb12dd7fe67ab1b315b1bd649d
#
_entry.id   e64f5ddb12dd7fe67ab1b315b1bd649d
#
_cell.length_a   1.000
_cell.length_b   1.000
_cell.length_c   1.000
_cell.angle_alpha   90.00
_cell.angle_beta   90.00
_cell.angle_gamma   90.00
#
_symmetry.space_group_name_H-M   'P 1'
#
loop_
_entity.id
_entity.type
_entity.pdbx_description
1 polymer ?
#
loop_
_entity_poly.entity_id
_entity_poly.type
_entity_poly.pdbx_seq_one_letter_code
_entity_poly.pdbx_strand_id
1 'polypeptide(L)'
;IVFSFGYWSSKNLILYSLKDLTQMYLSQIFNQLSISKEDFILQLKESSSQQIDGVKQRLIDWTLQLDTSPAVNQNKYPKEKEVKDLSDDESFLVENAGLILLWPFLSRLFDKLNLLENGAFVDDESHQKAILLSEYLVTGKTVFEESFLALNKIICGAPLDMFVDINIPLEKFELDLCESLLNSVIKNWEKINGSSVTTLRETFLRREGSISKFNSDFNLNIEKKTFDVLLNTLPWNIKMIQTSLMKNRILVDWI
;
A
#
# COMPACT_ATOMS: atom_id res chain seq x y z
N ILE A 1 -14.36 0.38 20.43
CA ILE A 1 -13.45 0.31 19.28
C ILE A 1 -12.77 -1.04 19.40
N VAL A 2 -13.16 -2.00 18.56
CA VAL A 2 -12.54 -3.32 18.52
C VAL A 2 -11.42 -3.23 17.49
N PHE A 3 -10.17 -3.19 17.96
CA PHE A 3 -9.02 -3.35 17.09
C PHE A 3 -8.91 -4.84 16.73
N SER A 4 -9.24 -5.20 15.50
CA SER A 4 -8.91 -6.50 14.96
C SER A 4 -7.42 -6.50 14.63
N PHE A 5 -6.63 -7.14 15.48
CA PHE A 5 -5.25 -7.47 15.13
C PHE A 5 -5.30 -8.55 14.04
N GLY A 6 -5.19 -8.13 12.78
CA GLY A 6 -4.99 -9.03 11.66
C GLY A 6 -3.69 -9.83 11.88
N TYR A 7 -3.74 -11.09 11.52
CA TYR A 7 -2.67 -12.07 11.63
C TYR A 7 -1.44 -11.59 10.84
N TRP A 8 -0.45 -11.02 11.54
CA TRP A 8 0.83 -10.65 10.93
C TRP A 8 1.65 -11.92 10.71
N SER A 9 1.92 -12.22 9.46
CA SER A 9 2.82 -13.32 9.08
C SER A 9 4.22 -13.09 9.68
N SER A 10 4.71 -14.09 10.39
CA SER A 10 5.86 -14.10 11.29
C SER A 10 7.24 -13.90 10.64
N LYS A 11 7.34 -13.41 9.41
CA LYS A 11 8.63 -13.30 8.68
C LYS A 11 9.22 -11.88 8.55
N ASN A 12 8.46 -10.81 8.80
CA ASN A 12 8.96 -9.43 8.69
C ASN A 12 9.06 -8.67 10.02
N LEU A 13 9.00 -9.36 11.15
CA LEU A 13 9.06 -8.79 12.52
C LEU A 13 10.50 -8.65 13.07
N ILE A 14 11.50 -8.43 12.24
CA ILE A 14 12.90 -8.50 12.70
C ILE A 14 13.45 -7.18 13.24
N LEU A 15 12.77 -6.05 13.16
CA LEU A 15 13.38 -4.77 13.57
C LEU A 15 12.67 -3.96 14.65
N TYR A 16 11.41 -4.26 15.00
CA TYR A 16 10.74 -3.59 16.10
C TYR A 16 10.09 -4.59 17.04
N SER A 17 10.33 -4.44 18.35
CA SER A 17 9.55 -5.21 19.30
C SER A 17 8.07 -4.78 19.21
N LEU A 18 7.14 -5.68 19.57
CA LEU A 18 5.71 -5.35 19.66
C LEU A 18 5.49 -4.10 20.54
N LYS A 19 6.35 -3.90 21.53
CA LYS A 19 6.39 -2.73 22.40
C LYS A 19 6.70 -1.45 21.62
N ASP A 20 7.72 -1.45 20.76
CA ASP A 20 8.15 -0.26 20.02
C ASP A 20 7.08 0.18 19.02
N LEU A 21 6.45 -0.78 18.32
CA LEU A 21 5.32 -0.51 17.43
C LEU A 21 4.14 0.08 18.20
N THR A 22 3.78 -0.52 19.33
CA THR A 22 2.66 -0.02 20.15
C THR A 22 2.94 1.38 20.70
N GLN A 23 4.17 1.68 21.12
CA GLN A 23 4.54 3.01 21.58
C GLN A 23 4.48 4.07 20.46
N MET A 24 4.89 3.70 19.26
CA MET A 24 4.77 4.57 18.08
C MET A 24 3.31 4.90 17.77
N TYR A 25 2.44 3.89 17.73
CA TYR A 25 1.00 4.08 17.49
C TYR A 25 0.32 4.90 18.60
N LEU A 26 0.64 4.67 19.85
CA LEU A 26 0.10 5.45 20.97
C LEU A 26 0.49 6.93 20.87
N SER A 27 1.73 7.21 20.50
CA SER A 27 2.18 8.60 20.29
C SER A 27 1.41 9.31 19.18
N GLN A 28 1.12 8.61 18.07
CA GLN A 28 0.31 9.14 16.98
C GLN A 28 -1.15 9.38 17.39
N ILE A 29 -1.76 8.43 18.10
CA ILE A 29 -3.12 8.56 18.63
C ILE A 29 -3.24 9.77 19.55
N PHE A 30 -2.29 9.98 20.47
CA PHE A 30 -2.30 11.14 21.37
C PHE A 30 -2.24 12.47 20.60
N ASN A 31 -1.41 12.53 19.56
CA ASN A 31 -1.29 13.72 18.72
C ASN A 31 -2.57 13.98 17.88
N GLN A 32 -3.13 12.94 17.26
CA GLN A 32 -4.32 13.08 16.42
C GLN A 32 -5.59 13.40 17.21
N LEU A 33 -5.78 12.79 18.38
CA LEU A 33 -6.99 12.96 19.17
C LEU A 33 -6.87 14.10 20.19
N SER A 34 -5.71 14.76 20.31
CA SER A 34 -5.43 15.77 21.32
C SER A 34 -5.75 15.30 22.76
N ILE A 35 -5.57 14.00 23.02
CA ILE A 35 -5.83 13.36 24.33
C ILE A 35 -4.53 13.36 25.11
N SER A 36 -4.59 13.76 26.39
CA SER A 36 -3.42 13.64 27.26
C SER A 36 -3.14 12.18 27.62
N LYS A 37 -1.89 11.89 27.94
CA LYS A 37 -1.46 10.58 28.41
C LYS A 37 -2.22 10.15 29.67
N GLU A 38 -2.44 11.08 30.56
CA GLU A 38 -3.16 10.91 31.83
C GLU A 38 -4.62 10.56 31.58
N ASP A 39 -5.30 11.28 30.68
CA ASP A 39 -6.70 11.03 30.31
C ASP A 39 -6.86 9.66 29.65
N PHE A 40 -5.94 9.25 28.79
CA PHE A 40 -5.96 7.93 28.16
C PHE A 40 -5.82 6.81 29.20
N ILE A 41 -4.90 6.93 30.14
CA ILE A 41 -4.72 5.97 31.24
C ILE A 41 -5.98 5.90 32.12
N LEU A 42 -6.60 7.04 32.39
CA LEU A 42 -7.84 7.11 33.18
C LEU A 42 -8.97 6.36 32.47
N GLN A 43 -9.18 6.60 31.18
CA GLN A 43 -10.20 5.91 30.37
C GLN A 43 -9.95 4.39 30.31
N LEU A 44 -8.70 3.94 30.20
CA LEU A 44 -8.36 2.52 30.24
C LEU A 44 -8.72 1.89 31.58
N LYS A 45 -8.52 2.58 32.70
CA LYS A 45 -8.84 2.09 34.04
C LYS A 45 -10.36 2.03 34.28
N GLU A 46 -11.12 2.98 33.74
CA GLU A 46 -12.56 3.07 33.90
C GLU A 46 -13.34 2.08 33.00
N SER A 47 -12.74 1.59 31.93
CA SER A 47 -13.39 0.64 31.03
C SER A 47 -13.55 -0.73 31.70
N SER A 48 -14.78 -1.09 32.07
CA SER A 48 -15.11 -2.33 32.75
C SER A 48 -15.34 -3.49 31.77
N SER A 49 -14.28 -4.27 31.50
CA SER A 49 -14.45 -5.64 30.99
C SER A 49 -13.37 -6.55 31.55
N GLN A 50 -13.81 -7.52 32.35
CA GLN A 50 -12.95 -8.46 33.07
C GLN A 50 -12.11 -9.40 32.19
N GLN A 51 -12.29 -9.39 30.89
CA GLN A 51 -11.64 -10.35 29.97
C GLN A 51 -10.31 -9.82 29.34
N ILE A 52 -9.91 -8.59 29.62
CA ILE A 52 -8.77 -7.91 28.94
C ILE A 52 -7.76 -7.29 29.94
N ASP A 53 -7.81 -7.64 31.22
CA ASP A 53 -6.97 -7.01 32.24
C ASP A 53 -5.45 -7.08 31.95
N GLY A 54 -4.97 -8.20 31.39
CA GLY A 54 -3.56 -8.34 31.05
C GLY A 54 -3.11 -7.45 29.89
N VAL A 55 -4.00 -7.16 28.93
CA VAL A 55 -3.67 -6.27 27.80
C VAL A 55 -3.76 -4.81 28.25
N LYS A 56 -4.74 -4.45 29.04
CA LYS A 56 -4.88 -3.11 29.62
C LYS A 56 -3.66 -2.74 30.46
N GLN A 57 -3.22 -3.63 31.32
CA GLN A 57 -2.04 -3.37 32.16
C GLN A 57 -0.79 -3.14 31.31
N ARG A 58 -0.56 -3.94 30.27
CA ARG A 58 0.56 -3.72 29.33
C ARG A 58 0.46 -2.39 28.59
N LEU A 59 -0.73 -1.98 28.15
CA LEU A 59 -0.94 -0.68 27.50
C LEU A 59 -0.65 0.47 28.45
N ILE A 60 -1.10 0.37 29.71
CA ILE A 60 -0.79 1.35 30.76
C ILE A 60 0.72 1.42 30.99
N ASP A 61 1.40 0.29 31.17
CA ASP A 61 2.84 0.22 31.38
C ASP A 61 3.63 0.82 30.22
N TRP A 62 3.23 0.54 28.99
CA TRP A 62 3.86 1.11 27.80
C TRP A 62 3.59 2.61 27.64
N THR A 63 2.37 3.05 27.98
CA THR A 63 2.03 4.49 27.97
C THR A 63 2.84 5.27 29.02
N LEU A 64 3.04 4.70 30.19
CA LEU A 64 3.86 5.31 31.23
C LEU A 64 5.34 5.45 30.84
N GLN A 65 5.84 4.59 29.95
CA GLN A 65 7.21 4.63 29.46
C GLN A 65 7.42 5.58 28.26
N LEU A 66 6.36 6.22 27.75
CA LEU A 66 6.47 7.25 26.73
C LEU A 66 7.06 8.53 27.39
N ASP A 67 8.20 8.98 26.89
CA ASP A 67 8.78 10.26 27.30
C ASP A 67 7.93 11.42 26.77
N THR A 68 7.15 12.04 27.64
CA THR A 68 6.38 13.25 27.38
C THR A 68 7.07 14.47 27.97
N SER A 69 8.31 14.73 27.60
CA SER A 69 8.89 16.05 27.83
C SER A 69 8.45 16.96 26.68
N PRO A 70 7.82 18.12 26.96
CA PRO A 70 7.59 19.15 25.95
C PRO A 70 8.92 19.82 25.65
N ALA A 71 9.81 19.16 24.96
CA ALA A 71 10.99 19.79 24.41
C ALA A 71 10.62 20.39 23.06
N VAL A 72 10.22 21.67 23.10
CA VAL A 72 10.46 22.59 21.99
C VAL A 72 11.98 22.56 21.74
N ASN A 73 12.40 21.61 20.96
CA ASN A 73 13.72 21.57 20.36
C ASN A 73 13.55 21.14 18.90
N GLN A 74 13.33 22.16 18.05
CA GLN A 74 13.22 22.05 16.60
C GLN A 74 14.48 21.47 15.91
N ASN A 75 15.43 20.89 16.65
CA ASN A 75 16.69 20.39 16.12
C ASN A 75 17.07 18.98 16.58
N LYS A 76 16.08 18.16 16.99
CA LYS A 76 16.30 16.74 17.25
C LYS A 76 15.21 15.86 16.65
N TYR A 77 14.79 16.13 15.42
CA TYR A 77 14.56 15.00 14.57
C TYR A 77 15.94 14.31 14.46
N PRO A 78 16.05 13.00 14.70
CA PRO A 78 17.22 12.29 14.24
C PRO A 78 17.31 12.73 12.78
N LYS A 79 18.46 13.32 12.38
CA LYS A 79 18.80 13.47 10.96
C LYS A 79 18.27 12.24 10.31
N GLU A 80 17.43 12.42 9.28
CA GLU A 80 16.97 11.34 8.44
C GLU A 80 17.97 10.20 8.55
N LYS A 81 17.65 9.20 9.38
CA LYS A 81 18.27 7.91 9.18
C LYS A 81 17.84 7.66 7.77
N GLU A 82 18.78 7.76 6.85
CA GLU A 82 18.63 7.27 5.49
C GLU A 82 17.70 6.08 5.62
N VAL A 83 16.47 6.26 5.10
CA VAL A 83 15.52 5.16 4.96
C VAL A 83 16.39 4.04 4.47
N LYS A 84 16.49 2.95 5.22
CA LYS A 84 17.30 1.83 4.80
C LYS A 84 16.68 1.43 3.48
N ASP A 85 17.21 2.02 2.44
CA ASP A 85 16.93 1.61 1.09
C ASP A 85 17.05 0.10 1.12
N LEU A 86 16.05 -0.62 0.62
CA LEU A 86 16.10 -2.06 0.50
C LEU A 86 17.51 -2.44 0.08
N SER A 87 18.19 -3.28 0.85
CA SER A 87 19.49 -3.80 0.43
C SER A 87 19.28 -4.53 -0.88
N ASP A 88 20.25 -4.52 -1.78
CA ASP A 88 20.14 -5.16 -3.11
C ASP A 88 19.75 -6.66 -3.01
N ASP A 89 19.83 -7.27 -1.82
CA ASP A 89 19.46 -8.65 -1.52
C ASP A 89 18.05 -8.82 -0.90
N GLU A 90 17.33 -7.73 -0.59
CA GLU A 90 15.98 -7.82 0.00
C GLU A 90 14.93 -7.92 -1.10
N SER A 91 14.14 -9.00 -1.08
CA SER A 91 12.96 -9.16 -1.93
C SER A 91 11.70 -9.35 -1.09
N PHE A 92 10.58 -8.85 -1.57
CA PHE A 92 9.27 -9.07 -0.95
C PHE A 92 8.26 -9.61 -1.97
N LEU A 93 7.34 -10.41 -1.47
CA LEU A 93 6.30 -11.04 -2.29
C LEU A 93 5.15 -10.08 -2.50
N VAL A 94 4.54 -10.14 -3.68
CA VAL A 94 3.33 -9.42 -4.07
C VAL A 94 2.35 -10.38 -4.74
N GLU A 95 1.06 -10.18 -4.50
CA GLU A 95 -0.02 -11.00 -5.08
C GLU A 95 -0.74 -10.29 -6.24
N ASN A 96 -0.37 -9.05 -6.48
CA ASN A 96 -0.97 -8.15 -7.45
C ASN A 96 0.00 -7.77 -8.59
N ALA A 97 0.98 -8.61 -8.86
CA ALA A 97 2.05 -8.32 -9.83
C ALA A 97 1.52 -7.99 -11.23
N GLY A 98 0.35 -8.49 -11.61
CA GLY A 98 -0.31 -8.18 -12.88
C GLY A 98 -0.82 -6.73 -13.01
N LEU A 99 -0.81 -5.94 -11.94
CA LEU A 99 -1.13 -4.51 -11.99
C LEU A 99 -0.30 -3.79 -13.06
N ILE A 100 0.90 -4.27 -13.31
CA ILE A 100 1.78 -3.72 -14.34
C ILE A 100 1.18 -3.71 -15.75
N LEU A 101 0.20 -4.58 -16.04
CA LEU A 101 -0.49 -4.56 -17.34
C LEU A 101 -1.27 -3.26 -17.57
N LEU A 102 -1.65 -2.60 -16.48
CA LEU A 102 -2.47 -1.40 -16.50
C LEU A 102 -1.64 -0.10 -16.51
N TRP A 103 -0.32 -0.19 -16.42
CA TRP A 103 0.57 0.98 -16.28
C TRP A 103 0.33 2.11 -17.30
N PRO A 104 0.03 1.84 -18.60
CA PRO A 104 -0.14 2.92 -19.56
C PRO A 104 -1.42 3.74 -19.32
N PHE A 105 -2.33 3.21 -18.54
CA PHE A 105 -3.66 3.79 -18.35
C PHE A 105 -3.83 4.49 -16.99
N LEU A 106 -2.93 4.20 -16.02
CA LEU A 106 -3.09 4.67 -14.63
C LEU A 106 -3.04 6.19 -14.50
N SER A 107 -2.05 6.85 -15.10
CA SER A 107 -1.95 8.31 -15.03
C SER A 107 -3.20 9.00 -15.58
N ARG A 108 -3.75 8.47 -16.70
CA ARG A 108 -5.00 9.01 -17.28
C ARG A 108 -6.22 8.72 -16.41
N LEU A 109 -6.26 7.58 -15.72
CA LEU A 109 -7.32 7.27 -14.75
C LEU A 109 -7.29 8.27 -13.61
N PHE A 110 -6.13 8.48 -13.00
CA PHE A 110 -5.96 9.39 -11.86
C PHE A 110 -6.25 10.85 -12.24
N ASP A 111 -5.87 11.26 -13.45
CA ASP A 111 -6.22 12.60 -13.99
C ASP A 111 -7.75 12.76 -14.13
N LYS A 112 -8.44 11.76 -14.69
CA LYS A 112 -9.91 11.77 -14.83
C LYS A 112 -10.64 11.79 -13.49
N LEU A 113 -10.03 11.26 -12.44
CA LEU A 113 -10.54 11.26 -11.08
C LEU A 113 -10.19 12.56 -10.32
N ASN A 114 -9.53 13.52 -10.99
CA ASN A 114 -9.02 14.75 -10.40
C ASN A 114 -8.06 14.51 -9.21
N LEU A 115 -7.35 13.38 -9.21
CA LEU A 115 -6.33 13.09 -8.22
C LEU A 115 -4.98 13.72 -8.60
N LEU A 116 -4.82 14.14 -9.86
CA LEU A 116 -3.59 14.77 -10.36
C LEU A 116 -3.84 16.22 -10.77
N GLU A 117 -2.88 17.08 -10.48
CA GLU A 117 -2.76 18.44 -11.00
C GLU A 117 -1.32 18.65 -11.50
N ASN A 118 -1.16 19.12 -12.74
CA ASN A 118 0.14 19.32 -13.38
C ASN A 118 1.05 18.07 -13.37
N GLY A 119 0.46 16.86 -13.37
CA GLY A 119 1.18 15.59 -13.39
C GLY A 119 1.67 15.10 -12.03
N ALA A 120 1.30 15.76 -10.94
CA ALA A 120 1.56 15.37 -9.56
C ALA A 120 0.24 15.14 -8.81
N PHE A 121 0.25 14.38 -7.73
CA PHE A 121 -0.93 14.25 -6.86
C PHE A 121 -1.27 15.59 -6.20
N VAL A 122 -2.57 15.91 -6.13
CA VAL A 122 -3.07 17.17 -5.58
C VAL A 122 -2.71 17.30 -4.10
N ASP A 123 -2.86 16.21 -3.37
CA ASP A 123 -2.57 16.10 -1.94
C ASP A 123 -2.28 14.65 -1.52
N ASP A 124 -1.98 14.46 -0.25
CA ASP A 124 -1.66 13.14 0.32
C ASP A 124 -2.86 12.19 0.28
N GLU A 125 -4.10 12.67 0.44
CA GLU A 125 -5.31 11.85 0.35
C GLU A 125 -5.50 11.34 -1.08
N SER A 126 -5.35 12.19 -2.08
CA SER A 126 -5.38 11.83 -3.50
C SER A 126 -4.33 10.79 -3.85
N HIS A 127 -3.13 10.91 -3.29
CA HIS A 127 -2.06 9.93 -3.48
C HIS A 127 -2.42 8.57 -2.88
N GLN A 128 -2.90 8.54 -1.62
CA GLN A 128 -3.34 7.32 -0.95
C GLN A 128 -4.54 6.68 -1.68
N LYS A 129 -5.50 7.50 -2.11
CA LYS A 129 -6.66 7.04 -2.89
C LYS A 129 -6.24 6.39 -4.20
N ALA A 130 -5.25 6.93 -4.91
CA ALA A 130 -4.71 6.31 -6.12
C ALA A 130 -4.09 4.93 -5.85
N ILE A 131 -3.39 4.77 -4.73
CA ILE A 131 -2.85 3.48 -4.29
C ILE A 131 -3.98 2.48 -4.06
N LEU A 132 -5.05 2.85 -3.33
CA LEU A 132 -6.20 1.98 -3.07
C LEU A 132 -6.98 1.64 -4.34
N LEU A 133 -7.18 2.60 -5.24
CA LEU A 133 -7.85 2.37 -6.53
C LEU A 133 -7.04 1.44 -7.44
N SER A 134 -5.71 1.53 -7.40
CA SER A 134 -4.86 0.60 -8.14
C SER A 134 -4.97 -0.84 -7.61
N GLU A 135 -5.17 -1.02 -6.31
CA GLU A 135 -5.46 -2.34 -5.71
C GLU A 135 -6.87 -2.83 -6.06
N TYR A 136 -7.86 -1.93 -6.05
CA TYR A 136 -9.21 -2.26 -6.51
C TYR A 136 -9.23 -2.74 -7.96
N LEU A 137 -8.45 -2.14 -8.84
CA LEU A 137 -8.35 -2.60 -10.24
C LEU A 137 -7.98 -4.09 -10.31
N VAL A 138 -7.06 -4.55 -9.47
CA VAL A 138 -6.61 -5.94 -9.43
C VAL A 138 -7.60 -6.85 -8.73
N THR A 139 -8.09 -6.45 -7.57
CA THR A 139 -8.85 -7.33 -6.68
C THR A 139 -10.36 -7.25 -6.88
N GLY A 140 -10.88 -6.09 -7.28
CA GLY A 140 -12.31 -5.77 -7.29
C GLY A 140 -12.89 -5.65 -5.88
N LYS A 141 -12.06 -5.55 -4.85
CA LYS A 141 -12.47 -5.44 -3.45
C LYS A 141 -12.22 -4.03 -2.93
N THR A 142 -13.06 -3.58 -2.00
CA THR A 142 -12.96 -2.30 -1.31
C THR A 142 -12.46 -2.45 0.14
N VAL A 143 -12.06 -3.65 0.52
CA VAL A 143 -11.41 -3.95 1.80
C VAL A 143 -9.95 -4.26 1.48
N PHE A 144 -9.04 -3.49 2.08
CA PHE A 144 -7.63 -3.50 1.77
C PHE A 144 -6.81 -3.95 2.99
N GLU A 145 -5.62 -4.45 2.70
CA GLU A 145 -4.59 -4.73 3.71
C GLU A 145 -3.32 -4.01 3.27
N GLU A 146 -2.76 -3.17 4.13
CA GLU A 146 -1.61 -2.33 3.77
C GLU A 146 -0.38 -3.14 3.33
N SER A 147 -0.22 -4.33 3.90
CA SER A 147 0.89 -5.25 3.60
C SER A 147 0.96 -5.68 2.12
N PHE A 148 -0.15 -5.62 1.39
CA PHE A 148 -0.21 -5.99 -0.04
C PHE A 148 -0.02 -4.81 -0.99
N LEU A 149 0.11 -3.58 -0.47
CA LEU A 149 0.14 -2.36 -1.29
C LEU A 149 1.54 -1.96 -1.78
N ALA A 150 2.55 -2.80 -1.62
CA ALA A 150 3.94 -2.46 -1.95
C ALA A 150 4.13 -2.09 -3.44
N LEU A 151 3.62 -2.92 -4.36
CA LEU A 151 3.68 -2.63 -5.79
C LEU A 151 2.86 -1.39 -6.16
N ASN A 152 1.69 -1.21 -5.53
CA ASN A 152 0.83 -0.04 -5.72
C ASN A 152 1.55 1.25 -5.33
N LYS A 153 2.25 1.25 -4.19
CA LYS A 153 3.07 2.37 -3.74
C LYS A 153 4.15 2.71 -4.77
N ILE A 154 4.90 1.72 -5.25
CA ILE A 154 5.96 1.93 -6.25
C ILE A 154 5.39 2.54 -7.54
N ILE A 155 4.30 1.98 -8.06
CA ILE A 155 3.67 2.44 -9.32
C ILE A 155 3.08 3.85 -9.18
N CYS A 156 2.58 4.20 -7.99
CA CYS A 156 2.10 5.55 -7.68
C CYS A 156 3.23 6.50 -7.24
N GLY A 157 4.49 6.07 -7.24
CA GLY A 157 5.63 6.91 -6.86
C GLY A 157 5.74 7.22 -5.37
N ALA A 158 5.02 6.47 -4.53
CA ALA A 158 5.07 6.60 -3.09
C ALA A 158 6.28 5.85 -2.50
N PRO A 159 6.85 6.33 -1.40
CA PRO A 159 7.80 5.57 -0.60
C PRO A 159 7.17 4.29 -0.06
N LEU A 160 7.95 3.21 0.06
CA LEU A 160 7.43 1.94 0.58
C LEU A 160 7.00 2.02 2.05
N ASP A 161 7.62 2.89 2.82
CA ASP A 161 7.31 3.19 4.23
C ASP A 161 6.17 4.20 4.41
N MET A 162 5.62 4.76 3.32
CA MET A 162 4.45 5.62 3.40
C MET A 162 3.29 4.86 4.01
N PHE A 163 2.72 5.39 5.09
CA PHE A 163 1.46 4.87 5.64
C PHE A 163 0.30 5.18 4.67
N VAL A 164 -0.56 4.17 4.44
CA VAL A 164 -1.77 4.32 3.64
C VAL A 164 -2.98 4.08 4.54
N ASP A 165 -3.84 5.07 4.69
CA ASP A 165 -5.12 4.88 5.36
C ASP A 165 -6.04 4.02 4.48
N ILE A 166 -6.16 2.75 4.82
CA ILE A 166 -6.98 1.77 4.09
C ILE A 166 -8.49 2.02 4.24
N ASN A 167 -8.91 2.97 5.08
CA ASN A 167 -10.32 3.30 5.32
C ASN A 167 -10.79 4.51 4.49
N ILE A 168 -9.94 5.09 3.65
CA ILE A 168 -10.36 6.16 2.73
C ILE A 168 -11.51 5.63 1.87
N PRO A 169 -12.68 6.30 1.90
CA PRO A 169 -13.83 5.84 1.13
C PRO A 169 -13.58 5.97 -0.37
N LEU A 170 -13.86 4.91 -1.10
CA LEU A 170 -13.88 4.92 -2.56
C LEU A 170 -15.32 5.11 -3.03
N GLU A 171 -15.54 6.19 -3.76
CA GLU A 171 -16.86 6.55 -4.25
C GLU A 171 -17.29 5.66 -5.42
N LYS A 172 -18.60 5.46 -5.56
CA LYS A 172 -19.13 4.58 -6.62
C LYS A 172 -18.65 4.99 -8.02
N PHE A 173 -18.61 6.29 -8.30
CA PHE A 173 -18.18 6.77 -9.63
C PHE A 173 -16.70 6.46 -9.90
N GLU A 174 -15.85 6.44 -8.86
CA GLU A 174 -14.43 6.08 -8.97
C GLU A 174 -14.28 4.59 -9.33
N LEU A 175 -15.08 3.74 -8.66
CA LEU A 175 -15.12 2.31 -8.94
C LEU A 175 -15.67 2.02 -10.35
N ASP A 176 -16.74 2.70 -10.76
CA ASP A 176 -17.34 2.58 -12.10
C ASP A 176 -16.32 2.99 -13.18
N LEU A 177 -15.48 3.99 -12.92
CA LEU A 177 -14.42 4.40 -13.84
C LEU A 177 -13.29 3.35 -13.92
N CYS A 178 -12.94 2.72 -12.80
CA CYS A 178 -12.01 1.59 -12.79
C CYS A 178 -12.52 0.40 -13.61
N GLU A 179 -13.79 0.02 -13.44
CA GLU A 179 -14.43 -1.03 -14.26
C GLU A 179 -14.46 -0.67 -15.73
N SER A 180 -14.73 0.59 -16.07
CA SER A 180 -14.69 1.09 -17.46
C SER A 180 -13.29 1.00 -18.06
N LEU A 181 -12.24 1.26 -17.27
CA LEU A 181 -10.85 1.11 -17.69
C LEU A 181 -10.56 -0.36 -18.02
N LEU A 182 -10.92 -1.30 -17.14
CA LEU A 182 -10.67 -2.73 -17.35
C LEU A 182 -11.40 -3.26 -18.59
N ASN A 183 -12.66 -2.84 -18.81
CA ASN A 183 -13.39 -3.16 -20.03
C ASN A 183 -12.70 -2.60 -21.28
N SER A 184 -12.11 -1.40 -21.18
CA SER A 184 -11.35 -0.80 -22.28
C SER A 184 -10.07 -1.57 -22.57
N VAL A 185 -9.37 -2.03 -21.53
CA VAL A 185 -8.18 -2.90 -21.67
C VAL A 185 -8.55 -4.20 -22.40
N ILE A 186 -9.62 -4.89 -22.00
CA ILE A 186 -10.11 -6.11 -22.64
C ILE A 186 -10.42 -5.84 -24.10
N LYS A 187 -11.12 -4.74 -24.42
CA LYS A 187 -11.48 -4.38 -25.78
C LYS A 187 -10.26 -4.10 -26.67
N ASN A 188 -9.23 -3.48 -26.10
CA ASN A 188 -8.00 -3.12 -26.83
C ASN A 188 -7.00 -4.28 -26.94
N TRP A 189 -7.16 -5.35 -26.16
CA TRP A 189 -6.34 -6.54 -26.24
C TRP A 189 -7.09 -7.62 -27.04
N GLU A 190 -6.83 -7.67 -28.33
CA GLU A 190 -7.60 -8.46 -29.31
C GLU A 190 -7.82 -9.92 -28.87
N LYS A 191 -6.80 -10.58 -28.33
CA LYS A 191 -6.84 -12.01 -27.96
C LYS A 191 -7.72 -12.34 -26.77
N ILE A 192 -8.06 -11.36 -25.95
CA ILE A 192 -8.98 -11.52 -24.81
C ILE A 192 -10.27 -10.72 -25.01
N ASN A 193 -10.46 -10.12 -26.19
CA ASN A 193 -11.69 -9.38 -26.48
C ASN A 193 -12.92 -10.29 -26.32
N GLY A 194 -13.91 -9.78 -25.57
CA GLY A 194 -15.10 -10.56 -25.19
C GLY A 194 -14.98 -11.33 -23.87
N SER A 195 -13.82 -11.32 -23.21
CA SER A 195 -13.67 -11.83 -21.85
C SER A 195 -14.35 -10.91 -20.83
N SER A 196 -14.63 -11.43 -19.63
CA SER A 196 -15.13 -10.62 -18.52
C SER A 196 -13.99 -9.93 -17.75
N VAL A 197 -14.32 -8.87 -17.03
CA VAL A 197 -13.38 -8.21 -16.08
C VAL A 197 -12.91 -9.20 -15.02
N THR A 198 -13.79 -10.07 -14.53
CA THR A 198 -13.43 -11.13 -13.58
C THR A 198 -12.36 -12.05 -14.17
N THR A 199 -12.52 -12.48 -15.42
CA THR A 199 -11.52 -13.30 -16.10
C THR A 199 -10.17 -12.57 -16.23
N LEU A 200 -10.16 -11.29 -16.60
CA LEU A 200 -8.94 -10.49 -16.65
C LEU A 200 -8.24 -10.44 -15.29
N ARG A 201 -8.99 -10.16 -14.21
CA ARG A 201 -8.45 -10.13 -12.86
C ARG A 201 -7.84 -11.46 -12.44
N GLU A 202 -8.58 -12.55 -12.59
CA GLU A 202 -8.15 -13.88 -12.13
C GLU A 202 -7.01 -14.47 -12.98
N THR A 203 -7.01 -14.19 -14.27
CA THR A 203 -6.01 -14.78 -15.17
C THR A 203 -4.71 -13.98 -15.17
N PHE A 204 -4.78 -12.64 -15.14
CA PHE A 204 -3.63 -11.80 -15.42
C PHE A 204 -3.29 -10.79 -14.33
N LEU A 205 -4.28 -10.22 -13.61
CA LEU A 205 -3.99 -9.16 -12.65
C LEU A 205 -3.60 -9.71 -11.29
N ARG A 206 -4.30 -10.71 -10.76
CA ARG A 206 -3.97 -11.41 -9.51
C ARG A 206 -2.87 -12.42 -9.76
N ARG A 207 -1.65 -11.95 -9.71
CA ARG A 207 -0.45 -12.75 -9.97
C ARG A 207 0.54 -12.61 -8.84
N GLU A 208 1.04 -13.74 -8.41
CA GLU A 208 2.16 -13.77 -7.48
C GLU A 208 3.43 -13.33 -8.18
N GLY A 209 4.24 -12.59 -7.45
CA GLY A 209 5.54 -12.13 -7.93
C GLY A 209 6.43 -11.74 -6.76
N SER A 210 7.68 -11.45 -7.06
CA SER A 210 8.65 -10.92 -6.11
C SER A 210 9.26 -9.64 -6.65
N ILE A 211 9.34 -8.64 -5.80
CA ILE A 211 10.00 -7.37 -6.09
C ILE A 211 11.32 -7.34 -5.33
N SER A 212 12.39 -7.01 -6.00
CA SER A 212 13.69 -6.73 -5.41
C SER A 212 14.21 -5.38 -5.91
N LYS A 213 15.07 -4.75 -5.13
CA LYS A 213 15.79 -3.54 -5.57
C LYS A 213 16.99 -3.96 -6.41
N PHE A 214 17.24 -3.25 -7.48
CA PHE A 214 18.40 -3.44 -8.33
C PHE A 214 18.98 -2.06 -8.70
N ASN A 215 20.06 -1.69 -8.05
CA ASN A 215 20.60 -0.33 -8.09
C ASN A 215 19.52 0.72 -7.69
N SER A 216 19.23 1.65 -8.62
CA SER A 216 18.14 2.62 -8.43
C SER A 216 16.76 2.12 -8.88
N ASP A 217 16.67 0.99 -9.57
CA ASP A 217 15.44 0.47 -10.16
C ASP A 217 14.87 -0.71 -9.34
N PHE A 218 13.71 -1.21 -9.74
CA PHE A 218 13.11 -2.41 -9.18
C PHE A 218 13.08 -3.53 -10.21
N ASN A 219 13.33 -4.77 -9.78
CA ASN A 219 13.09 -5.97 -10.56
C ASN A 219 11.81 -6.62 -10.05
N LEU A 220 10.87 -6.87 -10.95
CA LEU A 220 9.64 -7.62 -10.68
C LEU A 220 9.68 -8.93 -11.43
N ASN A 221 9.81 -10.02 -10.69
CA ASN A 221 9.73 -11.38 -11.22
C ASN A 221 8.32 -11.92 -10.97
N ILE A 222 7.61 -12.35 -12.01
CA ILE A 222 6.21 -12.77 -11.93
C ILE A 222 6.10 -14.25 -12.23
N GLU A 223 5.30 -14.97 -11.43
CA GLU A 223 5.00 -16.38 -11.64
C GLU A 223 4.42 -16.60 -13.03
N LYS A 224 5.05 -17.48 -13.81
CA LYS A 224 4.63 -17.79 -15.20
C LYS A 224 3.54 -18.86 -15.20
N LYS A 225 2.49 -18.63 -15.99
CA LYS A 225 1.34 -19.54 -16.15
C LYS A 225 1.07 -19.82 -17.63
N THR A 226 0.33 -20.87 -17.89
CA THR A 226 0.07 -21.36 -19.25
C THR A 226 -0.53 -20.30 -20.18
N PHE A 227 -1.40 -19.44 -19.66
CA PHE A 227 -2.05 -18.38 -20.45
C PHE A 227 -1.15 -17.19 -20.77
N ASP A 228 0.06 -17.12 -20.22
CA ASP A 228 0.98 -15.98 -20.42
C ASP A 228 1.48 -15.87 -21.85
N VAL A 229 1.33 -16.91 -22.66
CA VAL A 229 1.55 -16.84 -24.10
C VAL A 229 0.73 -15.71 -24.76
N LEU A 230 -0.43 -15.35 -24.20
CA LEU A 230 -1.27 -14.27 -24.69
C LEU A 230 -0.66 -12.89 -24.45
N LEU A 231 0.24 -12.74 -23.47
CA LEU A 231 0.94 -11.48 -23.20
C LEU A 231 1.81 -11.02 -24.38
N ASN A 232 2.28 -11.95 -25.20
CA ASN A 232 3.01 -11.62 -26.43
C ASN A 232 2.15 -10.85 -27.46
N THR A 233 0.83 -10.82 -27.29
CA THR A 233 -0.11 -10.12 -28.16
C THR A 233 -0.58 -8.78 -27.62
N LEU A 234 -0.02 -8.35 -26.46
CA LEU A 234 -0.30 -7.03 -25.90
C LEU A 234 0.17 -5.92 -26.86
N PRO A 235 -0.67 -4.92 -27.15
CA PRO A 235 -0.28 -3.81 -28.00
C PRO A 235 0.64 -2.77 -27.29
N TRP A 236 1.03 -3.01 -26.05
CA TRP A 236 1.98 -2.15 -25.29
C TRP A 236 3.04 -2.99 -24.60
N ASN A 237 4.17 -2.34 -24.30
CA ASN A 237 5.31 -2.99 -23.67
C ASN A 237 5.08 -3.12 -22.15
N ILE A 238 5.48 -4.27 -21.58
CA ILE A 238 5.44 -4.55 -20.14
C ILE A 238 6.79 -4.99 -19.57
N LYS A 239 7.86 -5.01 -20.37
CA LYS A 239 9.19 -5.44 -19.91
C LYS A 239 9.90 -4.39 -19.06
N MET A 240 9.58 -3.13 -19.27
CA MET A 240 10.10 -2.01 -18.51
C MET A 240 8.99 -0.99 -18.34
N ILE A 241 8.75 -0.59 -17.10
CA ILE A 241 7.66 0.30 -16.72
C ILE A 241 8.24 1.53 -16.07
N GLN A 242 7.78 2.69 -16.52
CA GLN A 242 8.02 3.97 -15.90
C GLN A 242 6.91 4.93 -16.29
N THR A 243 6.23 5.48 -15.31
CA THR A 243 5.26 6.57 -15.47
C THR A 243 5.86 7.88 -15.00
N SER A 244 5.19 9.00 -15.29
CA SER A 244 5.59 10.32 -14.76
C SER A 244 5.49 10.42 -13.23
N LEU A 245 4.75 9.52 -12.60
CA LEU A 245 4.57 9.45 -11.14
C LEU A 245 5.72 8.71 -10.45
N MET A 246 6.36 7.78 -11.17
CA MET A 246 7.38 6.89 -10.60
C MET A 246 8.76 7.57 -10.58
N LYS A 247 9.46 7.44 -9.46
CA LYS A 247 10.86 7.86 -9.33
C LYS A 247 11.81 6.87 -10.03
N ASN A 248 11.55 5.58 -9.90
CA ASN A 248 12.40 4.49 -10.34
C ASN A 248 11.63 3.62 -11.34
N ARG A 249 12.35 2.95 -12.24
CA ARG A 249 11.76 2.02 -13.20
C ARG A 249 11.48 0.67 -12.55
N ILE A 250 10.54 -0.07 -13.12
CA ILE A 250 10.36 -1.48 -12.85
C ILE A 250 10.79 -2.26 -14.09
N LEU A 251 11.79 -3.12 -13.92
CA LEU A 251 12.19 -4.12 -14.90
C LEU A 251 11.39 -5.39 -14.62
N VAL A 252 10.75 -5.95 -15.64
CA VAL A 252 9.79 -7.05 -15.46
C VAL A 252 10.28 -8.31 -16.14
N ASP A 253 10.37 -9.39 -15.37
CA ASP A 253 10.56 -10.75 -15.87
C ASP A 253 9.24 -11.50 -15.74
N TRP A 254 8.49 -11.56 -16.84
CA TRP A 254 7.21 -12.31 -16.94
C TRP A 254 7.15 -13.17 -18.19
N ILE A 255 7.68 -12.69 -19.32
CA ILE A 255 7.61 -13.35 -20.66
C ILE A 255 8.98 -13.41 -21.33
#